data_796faf273179b498d2a6583a47296f10
#
_entry.id   796faf273179b498d2a6583a47296f10
#
_cell.length_a   1.000
_cell.length_b   1.000
_cell.length_c   1.000
_cell.angle_alpha   90.00
_cell.angle_beta   90.00
_cell.angle_gamma   90.00
#
_symmetry.space_group_name_H-M   'P 1'
#
loop_
_entity.id
_entity.type
_entity.pdbx_description
1 polymer ?
#
loop_
_entity_poly.entity_id
_entity_poly.type
_entity_poly.pdbx_seq_one_letter_code
_entity_poly.pdbx_strand_id
1 'polypeptide(L)'
;MTHEERHLRPRSGVWIASTCVAAYFGLSLVPHALPGLGGTGLSFAYVLSLPIVVLLLLAVGVWGGVGLLRAWVRGRPPRPRHRAYLLVGCVALASFTLALGLARALPRPLPTGSHLERFDRAVWHDPRSADYVPGDVTPRQKMLADVVKSVLPGRTRVELEEILGASLETPYFKSSGRDLIYVLGPQRDSYFTIDSEWLLIWLDKDGRFERYTIAND
;
A
#
# COMPACT_ATOMS: atom_id res chain seq x y z
N MET A 1 47.46 -18.88 -16.80
CA MET A 1 46.08 -18.78 -16.33
C MET A 1 45.63 -20.16 -16.00
N THR A 2 45.58 -20.49 -14.74
CA THR A 2 45.32 -21.83 -14.23
C THR A 2 43.83 -22.18 -14.35
N HIS A 3 43.51 -23.45 -14.56
CA HIS A 3 42.15 -23.97 -14.78
C HIS A 3 41.19 -23.66 -13.62
N GLU A 4 41.69 -23.20 -12.50
CA GLU A 4 40.94 -22.91 -11.25
C GLU A 4 40.23 -21.53 -11.24
N GLU A 5 40.69 -20.55 -12.00
CA GLU A 5 40.09 -19.21 -12.03
C GLU A 5 38.78 -19.11 -12.82
N ARG A 6 38.42 -20.12 -13.60
CA ARG A 6 37.20 -20.10 -14.43
C ARG A 6 35.90 -20.49 -13.72
N HIS A 7 35.98 -21.04 -12.51
CA HIS A 7 34.80 -21.52 -11.78
C HIS A 7 34.11 -20.51 -10.87
N LEU A 8 34.69 -19.32 -10.66
CA LEU A 8 34.17 -18.34 -9.68
C LEU A 8 33.30 -17.20 -10.27
N ARG A 9 33.24 -17.04 -11.59
CA ARG A 9 32.53 -15.91 -12.20
C ARG A 9 30.99 -15.99 -12.40
N PRO A 10 30.31 -17.15 -12.42
CA PRO A 10 28.87 -17.13 -12.68
C PRO A 10 27.98 -16.85 -11.44
N ARG A 11 28.54 -16.82 -10.24
CA ARG A 11 27.73 -16.66 -9.00
C ARG A 11 27.29 -15.22 -8.73
N SER A 12 28.07 -14.22 -9.13
CA SER A 12 27.80 -12.82 -8.83
C SER A 12 26.54 -12.28 -9.51
N GLY A 13 26.30 -12.62 -10.77
CA GLY A 13 25.15 -12.10 -11.54
C GLY A 13 23.78 -12.57 -11.00
N VAL A 14 23.69 -13.81 -10.50
CA VAL A 14 22.44 -14.35 -9.93
C VAL A 14 22.12 -13.67 -8.59
N TRP A 15 23.15 -13.47 -7.75
CA TRP A 15 22.97 -12.76 -6.49
C TRP A 15 22.55 -11.30 -6.69
N ILE A 16 23.18 -10.60 -7.64
CA ILE A 16 22.81 -9.22 -7.98
C ILE A 16 21.36 -9.18 -8.47
N ALA A 17 20.97 -10.05 -9.41
CA ALA A 17 19.60 -10.11 -9.92
C ALA A 17 18.57 -10.40 -8.81
N SER A 18 18.86 -11.37 -7.94
CA SER A 18 17.97 -11.71 -6.82
C SER A 18 17.84 -10.57 -5.81
N THR A 19 18.93 -9.86 -5.52
CA THR A 19 18.92 -8.70 -4.64
C THR A 19 18.12 -7.54 -5.25
N CYS A 20 18.28 -7.27 -6.54
CA CYS A 20 17.49 -6.24 -7.23
C CYS A 20 15.99 -6.56 -7.22
N VAL A 21 15.63 -7.83 -7.42
CA VAL A 21 14.23 -8.29 -7.35
C VAL A 21 13.66 -8.09 -5.94
N ALA A 22 14.39 -8.52 -4.92
CA ALA A 22 13.96 -8.37 -3.52
C ALA A 22 13.85 -6.88 -3.12
N ALA A 23 14.81 -6.05 -3.54
CA ALA A 23 14.77 -4.61 -3.31
C ALA A 23 13.58 -3.93 -4.01
N TYR A 24 13.28 -4.32 -5.26
CA TYR A 24 12.14 -3.80 -5.99
C TYR A 24 10.82 -4.07 -5.25
N PHE A 25 10.59 -5.30 -4.78
CA PHE A 25 9.38 -5.63 -4.01
C PHE A 25 9.38 -5.01 -2.62
N GLY A 26 10.54 -4.86 -1.98
CA GLY A 26 10.68 -4.15 -0.70
C GLY A 26 10.31 -2.67 -0.82
N LEU A 27 10.77 -1.99 -1.86
CA LEU A 27 10.44 -0.59 -2.14
C LEU A 27 8.94 -0.37 -2.42
N SER A 28 8.24 -1.39 -2.95
CA SER A 28 6.79 -1.30 -3.15
C SER A 28 5.97 -1.19 -1.86
N LEU A 29 6.55 -1.58 -0.72
CA LEU A 29 5.91 -1.48 0.60
C LEU A 29 6.11 -0.13 1.29
N VAL A 30 7.07 0.67 0.83
CA VAL A 30 7.41 1.97 1.44
C VAL A 30 6.22 2.93 1.50
N PRO A 31 5.40 3.11 0.43
CA PRO A 31 4.22 3.98 0.49
C PRO A 31 3.17 3.52 1.49
N HIS A 32 3.13 2.21 1.80
CA HIS A 32 2.20 1.66 2.79
C HIS A 32 2.69 1.81 4.23
N ALA A 33 4.01 1.92 4.41
CA ALA A 33 4.63 2.02 5.73
C ALA A 33 4.83 3.48 6.20
N LEU A 34 4.98 4.42 5.28
CA LEU A 34 5.31 5.82 5.58
C LEU A 34 4.27 6.74 4.95
N PRO A 35 3.28 7.23 5.74
CA PRO A 35 2.33 8.23 5.27
C PRO A 35 3.08 9.51 4.85
N GLY A 36 2.69 10.09 3.71
CA GLY A 36 3.29 11.33 3.17
C GLY A 36 4.38 11.13 2.10
N LEU A 37 4.93 9.91 1.91
CA LEU A 37 5.91 9.67 0.85
C LEU A 37 5.29 9.22 -0.49
N GLY A 38 3.99 8.98 -0.53
CA GLY A 38 3.27 8.56 -1.72
C GLY A 38 2.84 9.74 -2.60
N GLY A 39 3.78 10.35 -3.30
CA GLY A 39 3.38 11.25 -4.40
C GLY A 39 2.70 10.44 -5.53
N THR A 40 1.58 10.93 -6.03
CA THR A 40 0.70 10.26 -7.01
C THR A 40 1.42 9.74 -8.27
N GLY A 41 2.53 10.37 -8.70
CA GLY A 41 3.30 9.97 -9.88
C GLY A 41 4.14 8.70 -9.68
N LEU A 42 4.75 8.51 -8.51
CA LEU A 42 5.56 7.32 -8.19
C LEU A 42 4.69 6.08 -8.01
N SER A 43 3.54 6.23 -7.37
CA SER A 43 2.58 5.14 -7.15
C SER A 43 2.06 4.57 -8.47
N PHE A 44 1.81 5.42 -9.48
CA PHE A 44 1.31 5.00 -10.78
C PHE A 44 2.32 4.20 -11.61
N ALA A 45 3.53 4.72 -11.77
CA ALA A 45 4.59 4.02 -12.47
C ALA A 45 4.83 2.63 -11.83
N TYR A 46 4.71 2.54 -10.50
CA TYR A 46 4.83 1.28 -9.75
C TYR A 46 3.68 0.31 -10.04
N VAL A 47 2.43 0.78 -9.96
CA VAL A 47 1.23 -0.05 -10.21
C VAL A 47 1.23 -0.61 -11.63
N LEU A 48 1.64 0.18 -12.63
CA LEU A 48 1.75 -0.28 -14.02
C LEU A 48 2.95 -1.21 -14.26
N SER A 49 4.10 -0.95 -13.62
CA SER A 49 5.32 -1.73 -13.83
C SER A 49 5.30 -3.07 -13.08
N LEU A 50 4.64 -3.14 -11.92
CA LEU A 50 4.64 -4.32 -11.07
C LEU A 50 4.15 -5.59 -11.80
N PRO A 51 2.96 -5.63 -12.45
CA PRO A 51 2.50 -6.83 -13.15
C PRO A 51 3.42 -7.22 -14.31
N ILE A 52 3.97 -6.24 -15.03
CA ILE A 52 4.88 -6.50 -16.14
C ILE A 52 6.17 -7.15 -15.64
N VAL A 53 6.77 -6.61 -14.59
CA VAL A 53 8.00 -7.14 -13.99
C VAL A 53 7.77 -8.54 -13.44
N VAL A 54 6.66 -8.78 -12.75
CA VAL A 54 6.30 -10.10 -12.22
C VAL A 54 6.14 -11.12 -13.35
N LEU A 55 5.42 -10.77 -14.41
CA LEU A 55 5.22 -11.65 -15.57
C LEU A 55 6.54 -11.97 -16.27
N LEU A 56 7.43 -11.00 -16.46
CA LEU A 56 8.75 -11.22 -17.07
C LEU A 56 9.62 -12.16 -16.21
N LEU A 57 9.64 -11.98 -14.90
CA LEU A 57 10.41 -12.82 -13.98
C LEU A 57 9.85 -14.24 -13.90
N LEU A 58 8.52 -14.39 -13.92
CA LEU A 58 7.88 -15.72 -14.02
C LEU A 58 8.19 -16.40 -15.34
N ALA A 59 8.15 -15.67 -16.46
CA ALA A 59 8.53 -16.22 -17.77
C ALA A 59 9.98 -16.72 -17.78
N VAL A 60 10.92 -15.97 -17.19
CA VAL A 60 12.32 -16.39 -17.02
C VAL A 60 12.41 -17.66 -16.16
N GLY A 61 11.65 -17.75 -15.07
CA GLY A 61 11.60 -18.92 -14.19
C GLY A 61 11.06 -20.16 -14.92
N VAL A 62 9.96 -20.00 -15.65
CA VAL A 62 9.36 -21.07 -16.47
C VAL A 62 10.35 -21.56 -17.55
N TRP A 63 11.03 -20.64 -18.24
CA TRP A 63 12.06 -20.99 -19.22
C TRP A 63 13.19 -21.79 -18.58
N GLY A 64 13.63 -21.42 -17.39
CA GLY A 64 14.61 -22.17 -16.60
C GLY A 64 14.12 -23.60 -16.29
N GLY A 65 12.89 -23.72 -15.77
CA GLY A 65 12.26 -25.01 -15.47
C GLY A 65 12.12 -25.91 -16.66
N VAL A 66 11.63 -25.39 -17.78
CA VAL A 66 11.54 -26.15 -19.07
C VAL A 66 12.92 -26.60 -19.53
N GLY A 67 13.94 -25.75 -19.36
CA GLY A 67 15.33 -26.13 -19.71
C GLY A 67 15.89 -27.28 -18.86
N LEU A 68 15.58 -27.27 -17.56
CA LEU A 68 15.94 -28.36 -16.63
C LEU A 68 15.19 -29.66 -16.98
N LEU A 69 13.90 -29.59 -17.21
CA LEU A 69 13.06 -30.73 -17.55
C LEU A 69 13.55 -31.39 -18.88
N ARG A 70 13.83 -30.59 -19.91
CA ARG A 70 14.39 -31.09 -21.19
C ARG A 70 15.76 -31.74 -21.01
N ALA A 71 16.60 -31.20 -20.12
CA ALA A 71 17.89 -31.80 -19.81
C ALA A 71 17.71 -33.17 -19.12
N TRP A 72 16.82 -33.24 -18.14
CA TRP A 72 16.48 -34.47 -17.43
C TRP A 72 15.94 -35.57 -18.36
N VAL A 73 14.92 -35.24 -19.19
CA VAL A 73 14.33 -36.18 -20.15
C VAL A 73 15.36 -36.72 -21.17
N ARG A 74 16.37 -35.91 -21.53
CA ARG A 74 17.40 -36.29 -22.48
C ARG A 74 18.64 -36.92 -21.81
N GLY A 75 18.61 -37.15 -20.51
CA GLY A 75 19.76 -37.70 -19.75
C GLY A 75 21.03 -36.85 -19.85
N ARG A 76 20.88 -35.52 -20.09
CA ARG A 76 22.00 -34.60 -20.24
C ARG A 76 22.16 -33.74 -18.98
N PRO A 77 23.38 -33.35 -18.61
CA PRO A 77 23.58 -32.44 -17.49
C PRO A 77 22.93 -31.09 -17.80
N PRO A 78 22.16 -30.52 -16.85
CA PRO A 78 21.48 -29.23 -17.04
C PRO A 78 22.51 -28.07 -17.13
N ARG A 79 22.30 -27.17 -18.07
CA ARG A 79 23.15 -25.99 -18.21
C ARG A 79 22.99 -25.09 -16.96
N PRO A 80 24.07 -24.53 -16.39
CA PRO A 80 24.02 -23.74 -15.14
C PRO A 80 23.07 -22.55 -15.24
N ARG A 81 22.91 -21.95 -16.42
CA ARG A 81 21.96 -20.85 -16.66
C ARG A 81 20.50 -21.24 -16.40
N HIS A 82 20.08 -22.46 -16.63
CA HIS A 82 18.70 -22.88 -16.39
C HIS A 82 18.39 -22.96 -14.89
N ARG A 83 19.37 -23.41 -14.08
CA ARG A 83 19.26 -23.36 -12.61
C ARG A 83 19.17 -21.92 -12.10
N ALA A 84 19.99 -21.02 -12.67
CA ALA A 84 19.97 -19.61 -12.33
C ALA A 84 18.62 -18.95 -12.64
N TYR A 85 18.07 -19.21 -13.83
CA TYR A 85 16.77 -18.66 -14.25
C TYR A 85 15.62 -19.18 -13.39
N LEU A 86 15.61 -20.47 -13.06
CA LEU A 86 14.63 -21.04 -12.14
C LEU A 86 14.72 -20.39 -10.75
N LEU A 87 15.93 -20.21 -10.23
CA LEU A 87 16.15 -19.56 -8.92
C LEU A 87 15.63 -18.13 -8.91
N VAL A 88 15.91 -17.35 -9.95
CA VAL A 88 15.40 -15.97 -10.09
C VAL A 88 13.88 -15.95 -10.09
N GLY A 89 13.23 -16.85 -10.83
CA GLY A 89 11.77 -16.96 -10.84
C GLY A 89 11.19 -17.35 -9.47
N CYS A 90 11.82 -18.29 -8.76
CA CYS A 90 11.39 -18.68 -7.42
C CYS A 90 11.56 -17.55 -6.40
N VAL A 91 12.68 -16.81 -6.45
CA VAL A 91 12.90 -15.66 -5.58
C VAL A 91 11.89 -14.55 -5.86
N ALA A 92 11.60 -14.28 -7.15
CA ALA A 92 10.59 -13.29 -7.53
C ALA A 92 9.19 -13.67 -7.00
N LEU A 93 8.79 -14.92 -7.17
CA LEU A 93 7.49 -15.41 -6.68
C LEU A 93 7.42 -15.33 -5.14
N ALA A 94 8.45 -15.78 -4.45
CA ALA A 94 8.51 -15.73 -2.99
C ALA A 94 8.47 -14.29 -2.46
N SER A 95 9.22 -13.38 -3.07
CA SER A 95 9.24 -11.95 -2.70
C SER A 95 7.89 -11.29 -2.96
N PHE A 96 7.24 -11.60 -4.10
CA PHE A 96 5.92 -11.08 -4.42
C PHE A 96 4.85 -11.57 -3.43
N THR A 97 4.82 -12.87 -3.13
CA THR A 97 3.86 -13.45 -2.17
C THR A 97 4.06 -12.91 -0.76
N LEU A 98 5.33 -12.74 -0.35
CA LEU A 98 5.66 -12.13 0.94
C LEU A 98 5.21 -10.67 1.00
N ALA A 99 5.50 -9.87 -0.03
CA ALA A 99 5.09 -8.48 -0.11
C ALA A 99 3.56 -8.34 -0.07
N LEU A 100 2.83 -9.20 -0.80
CA LEU A 100 1.38 -9.22 -0.80
C LEU A 100 0.81 -9.64 0.57
N GLY A 101 1.42 -10.62 1.22
CA GLY A 101 1.07 -11.05 2.58
C GLY A 101 1.28 -9.95 3.61
N LEU A 102 2.43 -9.29 3.57
CA LEU A 102 2.74 -8.16 4.45
C LEU A 102 1.81 -6.97 4.20
N ALA A 103 1.53 -6.63 2.94
CA ALA A 103 0.61 -5.54 2.61
C ALA A 103 -0.82 -5.78 3.12
N ARG A 104 -1.23 -7.05 3.26
CA ARG A 104 -2.52 -7.42 3.84
C ARG A 104 -2.48 -7.51 5.37
N ALA A 105 -1.37 -7.93 5.94
CA ALA A 105 -1.21 -8.13 7.38
C ALA A 105 -0.88 -6.84 8.14
N LEU A 106 -0.18 -5.89 7.47
CA LEU A 106 0.12 -4.59 8.07
C LEU A 106 -1.16 -3.75 8.11
N PRO A 107 -1.60 -3.29 9.29
CA PRO A 107 -2.68 -2.34 9.36
C PRO A 107 -2.29 -1.10 8.55
N ARG A 108 -3.18 -0.64 7.69
CA ARG A 108 -3.03 0.67 7.04
C ARG A 108 -3.42 1.73 8.06
N PRO A 109 -2.48 2.36 8.77
CA PRO A 109 -2.84 3.31 9.82
C PRO A 109 -3.54 4.53 9.23
N LEU A 110 -3.13 4.96 8.02
CA LEU A 110 -3.70 6.09 7.30
C LEU A 110 -3.48 5.90 5.79
N PRO A 111 -4.34 6.47 4.92
CA PRO A 111 -4.16 6.49 3.48
C PRO A 111 -2.85 7.20 3.08
N THR A 112 -2.30 6.87 1.90
CA THR A 112 -1.20 7.61 1.29
C THR A 112 -1.57 9.08 1.11
N GLY A 113 -0.60 9.98 1.20
CA GLY A 113 -0.85 11.42 1.17
C GLY A 113 -1.42 11.99 2.47
N SER A 114 -1.53 11.20 3.55
CA SER A 114 -1.86 11.74 4.87
C SER A 114 -0.72 12.60 5.39
N HIS A 115 -1.05 13.79 5.83
CA HIS A 115 -0.11 14.76 6.39
C HIS A 115 -0.15 14.70 7.92
N LEU A 116 0.85 15.31 8.57
CA LEU A 116 0.95 15.41 10.02
C LEU A 116 0.55 16.80 10.51
N GLU A 117 -0.37 17.45 9.80
CA GLU A 117 -0.91 18.75 10.23
C GLU A 117 -1.74 18.57 11.49
N ARG A 118 -1.59 19.50 12.40
CA ARG A 118 -2.38 19.53 13.64
C ARG A 118 -3.82 19.88 13.34
N PHE A 119 -4.73 19.30 14.12
CA PHE A 119 -6.13 19.63 14.05
C PHE A 119 -6.37 21.10 14.36
N ASP A 120 -7.02 21.80 13.46
CA ASP A 120 -7.54 23.15 13.62
C ASP A 120 -9.05 23.11 13.41
N ARG A 121 -9.79 23.43 14.47
CA ARG A 121 -11.26 23.40 14.46
C ARG A 121 -11.85 24.36 13.43
N ALA A 122 -11.29 25.56 13.28
CA ALA A 122 -11.81 26.55 12.33
C ALA A 122 -11.63 26.06 10.89
N VAL A 123 -10.47 25.50 10.57
CA VAL A 123 -10.18 24.92 9.26
C VAL A 123 -11.05 23.67 9.02
N TRP A 124 -11.23 22.79 10.01
CA TRP A 124 -12.05 21.60 9.88
C TRP A 124 -13.52 21.92 9.58
N HIS A 125 -14.06 22.97 10.22
CA HIS A 125 -15.45 23.40 10.06
C HIS A 125 -15.70 24.27 8.83
N ASP A 126 -14.64 24.72 8.13
CA ASP A 126 -14.81 25.44 6.87
C ASP A 126 -15.55 24.52 5.86
N PRO A 127 -16.66 24.98 5.27
CA PRO A 127 -17.40 24.19 4.30
C PRO A 127 -16.55 23.68 3.12
N ARG A 128 -15.47 24.39 2.78
CA ARG A 128 -14.55 24.05 1.68
C ARG A 128 -13.42 23.12 2.10
N SER A 129 -13.31 22.76 3.36
CA SER A 129 -12.19 21.95 3.86
C SER A 129 -12.20 20.51 3.38
N ALA A 130 -13.26 20.05 2.74
CA ALA A 130 -13.37 18.76 2.07
C ALA A 130 -13.42 18.88 0.53
N ASP A 131 -13.32 20.09 -0.03
CA ASP A 131 -13.39 20.29 -1.47
C ASP A 131 -12.11 19.82 -2.18
N TYR A 132 -12.25 19.42 -3.43
CA TYR A 132 -11.12 19.02 -4.28
C TYR A 132 -10.07 20.13 -4.40
N VAL A 133 -8.81 19.77 -4.16
CA VAL A 133 -7.65 20.64 -4.31
C VAL A 133 -6.76 20.10 -5.42
N PRO A 134 -6.58 20.82 -6.57
CA PRO A 134 -5.75 20.34 -7.66
C PRO A 134 -4.31 20.07 -7.22
N GLY A 135 -3.86 18.81 -7.40
CA GLY A 135 -2.49 18.39 -7.09
C GLY A 135 -2.16 18.25 -5.60
N ASP A 136 -3.14 18.40 -4.70
CA ASP A 136 -2.96 18.29 -3.25
C ASP A 136 -4.15 17.55 -2.61
N VAL A 137 -4.03 17.21 -1.34
CA VAL A 137 -5.11 16.66 -0.53
C VAL A 137 -5.86 17.77 0.20
N THR A 138 -7.09 17.48 0.62
CA THR A 138 -7.94 18.46 1.28
C THR A 138 -7.42 18.84 2.67
N PRO A 139 -7.78 20.01 3.22
CA PRO A 139 -7.44 20.39 4.59
C PRO A 139 -7.85 19.33 5.63
N ARG A 140 -9.04 18.70 5.51
CA ARG A 140 -9.46 17.64 6.42
C ARG A 140 -8.57 16.40 6.31
N GLN A 141 -8.19 16.03 5.11
CA GLN A 141 -7.26 14.92 4.87
C GLN A 141 -5.88 15.19 5.46
N LYS A 142 -5.39 16.42 5.40
CA LYS A 142 -4.12 16.83 6.01
C LYS A 142 -4.12 16.68 7.54
N MET A 143 -5.23 17.01 8.18
CA MET A 143 -5.39 16.94 9.65
C MET A 143 -5.78 15.54 10.15
N LEU A 144 -6.14 14.60 9.26
CA LEU A 144 -6.69 13.29 9.64
C LEU A 144 -5.81 12.52 10.63
N ALA A 145 -4.49 12.57 10.46
CA ALA A 145 -3.56 11.88 11.35
C ALA A 145 -3.67 12.36 12.80
N ASP A 146 -3.78 13.67 13.01
CA ASP A 146 -3.94 14.24 14.33
C ASP A 146 -5.36 14.00 14.89
N VAL A 147 -6.38 14.07 14.02
CA VAL A 147 -7.76 13.74 14.42
C VAL A 147 -7.82 12.34 15.02
N VAL A 148 -7.33 11.32 14.33
CA VAL A 148 -7.43 9.93 14.79
C VAL A 148 -6.52 9.62 15.98
N LYS A 149 -5.41 10.34 16.12
CA LYS A 149 -4.41 10.12 17.18
C LYS A 149 -4.71 10.91 18.45
N SER A 150 -5.16 12.15 18.32
CA SER A 150 -5.21 13.11 19.43
C SER A 150 -6.63 13.59 19.74
N VAL A 151 -7.52 13.64 18.75
CA VAL A 151 -8.87 14.20 18.92
C VAL A 151 -9.88 13.11 19.30
N LEU A 152 -9.91 11.97 18.61
CA LEU A 152 -10.91 10.92 18.84
C LEU A 152 -10.75 10.17 20.18
N PRO A 153 -9.55 9.77 20.64
CA PRO A 153 -9.41 8.87 21.78
C PRO A 153 -10.06 9.39 23.06
N GLY A 154 -10.88 8.54 23.68
CA GLY A 154 -11.53 8.82 24.98
C GLY A 154 -12.72 9.78 24.93
N ARG A 155 -13.05 10.33 23.76
CA ARG A 155 -14.15 11.30 23.61
C ARG A 155 -15.51 10.61 23.55
N THR A 156 -16.51 11.31 24.10
CA THR A 156 -17.93 10.94 23.96
C THR A 156 -18.51 11.47 22.64
N ARG A 157 -19.68 10.96 22.24
CA ARG A 157 -20.41 11.47 21.07
C ARG A 157 -20.56 12.99 21.09
N VAL A 158 -21.01 13.53 22.24
CA VAL A 158 -21.27 14.97 22.37
C VAL A 158 -19.99 15.79 22.17
N GLU A 159 -18.87 15.36 22.78
CA GLU A 159 -17.58 16.01 22.62
C GLU A 159 -17.08 15.92 21.16
N LEU A 160 -17.27 14.77 20.48
CA LEU A 160 -16.88 14.59 19.08
C LEU A 160 -17.70 15.49 18.17
N GLU A 161 -19.01 15.57 18.35
CA GLU A 161 -19.88 16.45 17.57
C GLU A 161 -19.61 17.94 17.88
N GLU A 162 -19.22 18.26 19.10
CA GLU A 162 -18.77 19.61 19.42
C GLU A 162 -17.47 19.97 18.71
N ILE A 163 -16.50 19.06 18.65
CA ILE A 163 -15.17 19.30 18.09
C ILE A 163 -15.18 19.22 16.55
N LEU A 164 -15.81 18.19 15.99
CA LEU A 164 -15.80 17.89 14.56
C LEU A 164 -17.03 18.44 13.81
N GLY A 165 -18.02 18.94 14.54
CA GLY A 165 -19.33 19.30 13.99
C GLY A 165 -20.31 18.16 13.97
N ALA A 166 -21.56 18.47 13.65
CA ALA A 166 -22.62 17.47 13.53
C ALA A 166 -22.25 16.39 12.49
N SER A 167 -22.51 15.13 12.82
CA SER A 167 -22.36 14.01 11.88
C SER A 167 -23.27 14.22 10.68
N LEU A 168 -22.78 13.85 9.49
CA LEU A 168 -23.56 13.99 8.27
C LEU A 168 -24.72 12.96 8.25
N GLU A 169 -25.93 13.43 7.99
CA GLU A 169 -27.10 12.59 7.75
C GLU A 169 -27.04 12.05 6.31
N THR A 170 -26.59 10.81 6.14
CA THR A 170 -26.42 10.17 4.82
C THR A 170 -26.71 8.67 4.90
N PRO A 171 -27.22 8.06 3.81
CA PRO A 171 -27.39 6.61 3.70
C PRO A 171 -26.04 5.88 3.53
N TYR A 172 -24.97 6.58 3.13
CA TYR A 172 -23.65 5.98 2.95
C TYR A 172 -23.18 5.25 4.21
N PHE A 173 -22.74 4.01 4.03
CA PHE A 173 -22.23 3.13 5.10
C PHE A 173 -23.19 2.91 6.29
N LYS A 174 -24.50 3.18 6.14
CA LYS A 174 -25.48 2.96 7.21
C LYS A 174 -25.53 1.49 7.64
N SER A 175 -25.37 0.56 6.70
CA SER A 175 -25.32 -0.88 6.96
C SER A 175 -24.09 -1.33 7.77
N SER A 176 -23.04 -0.51 7.88
CA SER A 176 -21.87 -0.80 8.71
C SER A 176 -22.13 -0.66 10.21
N GLY A 177 -23.27 -0.07 10.60
CA GLY A 177 -23.57 0.25 12.00
C GLY A 177 -22.74 1.37 12.58
N ARG A 178 -22.20 2.27 11.72
CA ARG A 178 -21.44 3.46 12.17
C ARG A 178 -22.33 4.39 13.00
N ASP A 179 -21.72 5.06 13.96
CA ASP A 179 -22.38 6.06 14.79
C ASP A 179 -22.25 7.47 14.23
N LEU A 180 -21.05 7.82 13.76
CA LEU A 180 -20.75 9.14 13.17
C LEU A 180 -20.04 8.97 11.83
N ILE A 181 -20.24 9.95 10.92
CA ILE A 181 -19.59 10.00 9.61
C ILE A 181 -19.24 11.43 9.24
N TYR A 182 -18.03 11.58 8.68
CA TYR A 182 -17.52 12.86 8.18
C TYR A 182 -16.88 12.65 6.81
N VAL A 183 -17.22 13.51 5.85
CA VAL A 183 -16.51 13.54 4.56
C VAL A 183 -15.14 14.17 4.74
N LEU A 184 -14.13 13.53 4.18
CA LEU A 184 -12.75 14.01 4.20
C LEU A 184 -12.38 14.74 2.93
N GLY A 185 -12.95 14.31 1.80
CA GLY A 185 -12.68 14.87 0.48
C GLY A 185 -12.71 13.79 -0.60
N PRO A 186 -12.23 14.07 -1.81
CA PRO A 186 -12.05 13.08 -2.86
C PRO A 186 -11.11 11.97 -2.43
N GLN A 187 -11.39 10.74 -2.90
CA GLN A 187 -10.59 9.56 -2.59
C GLN A 187 -9.12 9.79 -2.97
N ARG A 188 -8.23 9.57 -2.00
CA ARG A 188 -6.78 9.43 -2.22
C ARG A 188 -6.50 8.01 -2.72
N ASP A 189 -5.33 7.78 -3.26
CA ASP A 189 -4.89 6.46 -3.74
C ASP A 189 -5.69 5.90 -4.92
N SER A 190 -6.55 6.71 -5.56
CA SER A 190 -7.27 6.38 -6.78
C SER A 190 -6.73 7.14 -7.98
N TYR A 191 -6.80 6.49 -9.15
CA TYR A 191 -6.46 7.11 -10.44
C TYR A 191 -7.49 8.13 -10.90
N PHE A 192 -8.73 7.82 -10.61
CA PHE A 192 -9.89 8.64 -10.88
C PHE A 192 -10.52 8.94 -9.53
N THR A 193 -10.34 10.16 -9.07
CA THR A 193 -10.94 10.65 -7.81
C THR A 193 -12.44 10.91 -8.03
N ILE A 194 -13.18 9.84 -8.35
CA ILE A 194 -14.64 9.91 -8.57
C ILE A 194 -15.36 9.75 -7.24
N ASP A 195 -14.81 8.88 -6.38
CA ASP A 195 -15.39 8.53 -5.10
C ASP A 195 -14.94 9.51 -4.00
N SER A 196 -15.69 9.56 -2.91
CA SER A 196 -15.34 10.34 -1.73
C SER A 196 -14.71 9.48 -0.65
N GLU A 197 -13.82 10.08 0.13
CA GLU A 197 -13.21 9.45 1.29
C GLU A 197 -13.91 9.91 2.56
N TRP A 198 -14.25 8.96 3.43
CA TRP A 198 -15.08 9.15 4.61
C TRP A 198 -14.39 8.66 5.87
N LEU A 199 -14.49 9.43 6.95
CA LEU A 199 -14.16 9.00 8.30
C LEU A 199 -15.41 8.43 8.95
N LEU A 200 -15.42 7.13 9.21
CA LEU A 200 -16.47 6.42 9.93
C LEU A 200 -16.01 6.20 11.37
N ILE A 201 -16.88 6.45 12.34
CA ILE A 201 -16.59 6.32 13.77
C ILE A 201 -17.64 5.43 14.42
N TRP A 202 -17.20 4.54 15.29
CA TRP A 202 -18.03 3.72 16.16
C TRP A 202 -17.77 4.10 17.61
N LEU A 203 -18.82 4.08 18.37
CA LEU A 203 -18.82 4.36 19.81
C LEU A 203 -19.09 3.07 20.57
N ASP A 204 -18.55 2.96 21.75
CA ASP A 204 -18.86 1.85 22.65
C ASP A 204 -20.25 2.01 23.31
N LYS A 205 -20.62 1.06 24.16
CA LYS A 205 -21.89 1.07 24.91
C LYS A 205 -22.08 2.29 25.82
N ASP A 206 -20.98 2.94 26.19
CA ASP A 206 -20.99 4.11 27.06
C ASP A 206 -20.99 5.43 26.24
N GLY A 207 -21.11 5.30 24.89
CA GLY A 207 -21.13 6.43 23.95
C GLY A 207 -19.78 7.09 23.74
N ARG A 208 -18.67 6.37 24.05
CA ARG A 208 -17.30 6.87 23.86
C ARG A 208 -16.69 6.29 22.60
N PHE A 209 -15.74 7.00 22.04
CA PHE A 209 -14.96 6.54 20.89
C PHE A 209 -14.38 5.15 21.13
N GLU A 210 -14.72 4.19 20.26
CA GLU A 210 -14.20 2.83 20.24
C GLU A 210 -13.18 2.64 19.12
N ARG A 211 -13.60 2.92 17.89
CA ARG A 211 -12.79 2.69 16.69
C ARG A 211 -13.21 3.58 15.54
N TYR A 212 -12.35 3.67 14.55
CA TYR A 212 -12.64 4.35 13.27
C TYR A 212 -12.25 3.49 12.07
N THR A 213 -12.75 3.88 10.91
CA THR A 213 -12.32 3.36 9.61
C THR A 213 -12.39 4.49 8.59
N ILE A 214 -11.45 4.47 7.63
CA ILE A 214 -11.54 5.29 6.43
C ILE A 214 -12.12 4.42 5.32
N ALA A 215 -13.18 4.90 4.69
CA ALA A 215 -13.89 4.18 3.64
C ALA A 215 -14.12 5.08 2.42
N ASN A 216 -14.30 4.46 1.27
CA ASN A 216 -14.62 5.13 0.00
C ASN A 216 -15.98 4.62 -0.48
N ASP A 217 -16.81 5.49 -1.05
CA ASP A 217 -18.13 5.15 -1.61
C ASP A 217 -18.07 4.70 -3.05
#